data_0feadcfe4b9ee9e062fed3307a4b1bfa
#
_entry.id   0feadcfe4b9ee9e062fed3307a4b1bfa
#
_cell.length_a   1.000
_cell.length_b   1.000
_cell.length_c   1.000
_cell.angle_alpha   90.00
_cell.angle_beta   90.00
_cell.angle_gamma   90.00
#
_symmetry.space_group_name_H-M   'P 1'
#
loop_
_entity.id
_entity.type
_entity.pdbx_description
1 polymer ?
#
loop_
_entity_poly.entity_id
_entity_poly.type
_entity_poly.pdbx_seq_one_letter_code
_entity_poly.pdbx_strand_id
1 'polypeptide(L)'
;MKVKKFKRILVANRGEIAIRVFRACKELGIRSVAIYSNEDRTSLFRTKADESYLVGKNKGPVEAYLGIDEIIGLALKKGVDAIHPGYGFLSENAEFARKCAEAGIVFIGPTGDMIDNLGD
;
A
#
# COMPACT_ATOMS: atom_id res chain seq x y z
N MET A 1 19.14 -16.62 6.41
CA MET A 1 17.82 -16.00 6.13
C MET A 1 17.85 -15.35 4.76
N LYS A 2 16.91 -15.73 3.92
CA LYS A 2 16.80 -15.11 2.58
C LYS A 2 16.05 -13.80 2.68
N VAL A 3 16.69 -12.71 2.29
CA VAL A 3 16.01 -11.43 2.17
C VAL A 3 15.38 -11.39 0.78
N LYS A 4 14.06 -11.34 0.74
CA LYS A 4 13.34 -11.27 -0.53
C LYS A 4 13.55 -9.90 -1.14
N LYS A 5 14.02 -9.88 -2.38
CA LYS A 5 14.16 -8.64 -3.14
C LYS A 5 12.85 -8.31 -3.82
N PHE A 6 12.28 -7.16 -3.49
CA PHE A 6 11.10 -6.65 -4.15
C PHE A 6 11.52 -5.76 -5.32
N LYS A 7 10.75 -5.80 -6.38
CA LYS A 7 10.96 -4.93 -7.55
C LYS A 7 10.06 -3.71 -7.49
N ARG A 8 8.84 -3.89 -6.95
CA ARG A 8 7.83 -2.84 -6.97
C ARG A 8 6.96 -2.94 -5.73
N ILE A 9 6.94 -1.86 -4.95
CA ILE A 9 6.15 -1.79 -3.71
C ILE A 9 5.07 -0.72 -3.85
N LEU A 10 3.82 -1.09 -3.61
CA LEU A 10 2.70 -0.16 -3.51
C LEU A 10 2.55 0.28 -2.06
N VAL A 11 2.42 1.59 -1.85
CA VAL A 11 2.20 2.14 -0.51
C VAL A 11 0.72 2.50 -0.39
N ALA A 12 0.00 1.77 0.46
CA ALA A 12 -1.43 1.97 0.70
C ALA A 12 -1.63 2.96 1.85
N ASN A 13 -1.17 4.19 1.63
CA ASN A 13 -1.26 5.26 2.62
C ASN A 13 -1.02 6.60 1.94
N ARG A 14 -1.04 7.67 2.70
CA ARG A 14 -0.90 9.02 2.17
C ARG A 14 0.03 9.86 3.04
N GLY A 15 0.35 11.08 2.58
CA GLY A 15 1.09 12.07 3.36
C GLY A 15 2.53 11.68 3.68
N GLU A 16 3.01 12.13 4.81
CA GLU A 16 4.41 11.99 5.19
C GLU A 16 4.87 10.54 5.33
N ILE A 17 4.00 9.66 5.86
CA ILE A 17 4.37 8.25 5.99
C ILE A 17 4.60 7.60 4.62
N ALA A 18 3.79 7.98 3.62
CA ALA A 18 3.99 7.49 2.27
C ALA A 18 5.32 7.97 1.71
N ILE A 19 5.66 9.24 1.91
CA ILE A 19 6.93 9.82 1.46
C ILE A 19 8.11 9.07 2.06
N ARG A 20 8.05 8.74 3.35
CA ARG A 20 9.12 8.00 4.02
C ARG A 20 9.34 6.63 3.40
N VAL A 21 8.26 5.93 3.07
CA VAL A 21 8.37 4.61 2.45
C VAL A 21 8.92 4.75 1.02
N PHE A 22 8.48 5.75 0.26
CA PHE A 22 9.02 5.99 -1.09
C PHE A 22 10.52 6.25 -1.04
N ARG A 23 10.97 7.02 -0.04
CA ARG A 23 12.39 7.30 0.14
C ARG A 23 13.19 6.03 0.43
N ALA A 24 12.67 5.18 1.30
CA ALA A 24 13.30 3.90 1.61
C ALA A 24 13.37 3.01 0.37
N CYS A 25 12.31 2.97 -0.43
CA CYS A 25 12.28 2.22 -1.69
C CYS A 25 13.40 2.72 -2.62
N LYS A 26 13.54 4.03 -2.76
CA LYS A 26 14.56 4.61 -3.63
C LYS A 26 15.96 4.21 -3.17
N GLU A 27 16.22 4.26 -1.88
CA GLU A 27 17.51 3.88 -1.31
C GLU A 27 17.85 2.40 -1.57
N LEU A 28 16.81 1.55 -1.61
CA LEU A 28 16.98 0.11 -1.84
C LEU A 28 16.88 -0.29 -3.32
N GLY A 29 16.69 0.66 -4.21
CA GLY A 29 16.54 0.38 -5.63
C GLY A 29 15.22 -0.28 -5.99
N ILE A 30 14.18 -0.04 -5.20
CA ILE A 30 12.85 -0.58 -5.40
C ILE A 30 11.94 0.49 -6.00
N ARG A 31 11.19 0.13 -7.03
CA ARG A 31 10.25 1.05 -7.65
C ARG A 31 9.03 1.24 -6.75
N SER A 32 8.67 2.49 -6.48
CA SER A 32 7.56 2.81 -5.60
C SER A 32 6.30 3.18 -6.38
N VAL A 33 5.15 2.72 -5.87
CA VAL A 33 3.84 2.95 -6.47
C VAL A 33 2.95 3.61 -5.43
N ALA A 34 2.45 4.80 -5.75
CA ALA A 34 1.50 5.51 -4.90
C ALA A 34 0.08 5.28 -5.38
N ILE A 35 -0.85 5.32 -4.43
CA ILE A 35 -2.28 5.46 -4.74
C ILE A 35 -2.74 6.77 -4.12
N TYR A 36 -3.74 7.39 -4.71
CA TYR A 36 -4.24 8.66 -4.18
C TYR A 36 -5.73 8.84 -4.47
N SER A 37 -6.41 9.50 -3.53
CA SER A 37 -7.83 9.86 -3.68
C SER A 37 -7.95 11.09 -4.58
N ASN A 38 -9.17 11.41 -5.02
CA ASN A 38 -9.44 12.63 -5.76
C ASN A 38 -8.94 13.88 -5.02
N GLU A 39 -9.15 13.92 -3.70
CA GLU A 39 -8.75 15.05 -2.85
C GLU A 39 -7.24 15.20 -2.78
N ASP A 40 -6.51 14.12 -2.97
CA ASP A 40 -5.04 14.12 -2.93
C ASP A 40 -4.38 14.28 -4.29
N ARG A 41 -5.14 14.59 -5.34
CA ARG A 41 -4.56 14.79 -6.69
C ARG A 41 -3.45 15.84 -6.71
N THR A 42 -3.60 16.86 -5.92
CA THR A 42 -2.62 17.97 -5.85
C THR A 42 -1.67 17.83 -4.67
N SER A 43 -1.78 16.72 -3.90
CA SER A 43 -0.90 16.49 -2.75
C SER A 43 0.51 16.16 -3.20
N LEU A 44 1.48 16.67 -2.47
CA LEU A 44 2.89 16.48 -2.80
C LEU A 44 3.31 15.01 -2.75
N PHE A 45 2.76 14.23 -1.80
CA PHE A 45 3.27 12.87 -1.56
C PHE A 45 3.26 11.99 -2.81
N ARG A 46 2.19 12.08 -3.62
CA ARG A 46 2.09 11.20 -4.79
C ARG A 46 3.14 11.48 -5.85
N THR A 47 3.68 12.70 -5.88
CA THR A 47 4.73 13.05 -6.83
C THR A 47 6.10 12.51 -6.42
N LYS A 48 6.22 12.01 -5.21
CA LYS A 48 7.48 11.45 -4.69
C LYS A 48 7.64 9.97 -5.01
N ALA A 49 6.59 9.32 -5.50
CA ALA A 49 6.65 7.93 -5.95
C ALA A 49 7.08 7.87 -7.42
N ASP A 50 7.58 6.73 -7.83
CA ASP A 50 7.93 6.50 -9.24
C ASP A 50 6.69 6.42 -10.13
N GLU A 51 5.59 5.86 -9.58
CA GLU A 51 4.31 5.74 -10.27
C GLU A 51 3.20 6.15 -9.31
N SER A 52 2.09 6.68 -9.82
CA SER A 52 0.94 7.00 -8.96
C SER A 52 -0.35 6.77 -9.71
N TYR A 53 -1.36 6.26 -9.01
CA TYR A 53 -2.66 5.91 -9.61
C TYR A 53 -3.82 6.38 -8.75
N LEU A 54 -4.85 6.91 -9.38
CA LEU A 54 -6.07 7.33 -8.72
C LEU A 54 -6.87 6.11 -8.25
N VAL A 55 -7.34 6.14 -7.01
CA VAL A 55 -8.22 5.10 -6.44
C VAL A 55 -9.45 5.77 -5.81
N GLY A 56 -10.49 4.98 -5.61
CA GLY A 56 -11.71 5.45 -4.96
C GLY A 56 -12.34 6.64 -5.66
N LYS A 57 -12.46 6.58 -6.98
CA LYS A 57 -12.90 7.68 -7.82
C LYS A 57 -14.19 8.35 -7.35
N ASN A 58 -15.15 7.58 -6.86
CA ASN A 58 -16.44 8.09 -6.39
C ASN A 58 -16.60 7.94 -4.88
N LYS A 59 -15.48 7.85 -4.15
CA LYS A 59 -15.47 7.68 -2.70
C LYS A 59 -14.88 8.90 -2.03
N GLY A 60 -15.13 9.03 -0.72
CA GLY A 60 -14.55 10.11 0.06
C GLY A 60 -13.04 9.95 0.26
N PRO A 61 -12.39 10.99 0.82
CA PRO A 61 -10.93 11.01 0.94
C PRO A 61 -10.35 9.90 1.81
N VAL A 62 -11.08 9.43 2.81
CA VAL A 62 -10.63 8.32 3.67
C VAL A 62 -11.00 6.98 3.01
N GLU A 63 -12.22 6.86 2.51
CA GLU A 63 -12.72 5.61 1.93
C GLU A 63 -11.89 5.13 0.74
N ALA A 64 -11.31 6.06 -0.02
CA ALA A 64 -10.46 5.72 -1.16
C ALA A 64 -9.30 4.83 -0.75
N TYR A 65 -8.74 5.05 0.45
CA TYR A 65 -7.61 4.29 0.98
C TYR A 65 -8.02 3.02 1.73
N LEU A 66 -9.31 2.73 1.79
CA LEU A 66 -9.85 1.54 2.45
C LEU A 66 -10.47 0.54 1.45
N GLY A 67 -10.32 0.80 0.16
CA GLY A 67 -10.87 -0.07 -0.89
C GLY A 67 -10.01 -1.29 -1.14
N ILE A 68 -10.17 -2.32 -0.32
CA ILE A 68 -9.34 -3.53 -0.35
C ILE A 68 -9.26 -4.15 -1.75
N ASP A 69 -10.41 -4.45 -2.34
CA ASP A 69 -10.45 -5.15 -3.63
C ASP A 69 -9.88 -4.30 -4.76
N GLU A 70 -10.15 -3.00 -4.74
CA GLU A 70 -9.61 -2.08 -5.74
C GLU A 70 -8.08 -1.99 -5.64
N ILE A 71 -7.57 -1.87 -4.42
CA ILE A 71 -6.12 -1.74 -4.19
C ILE A 71 -5.41 -3.02 -4.63
N ILE A 72 -5.93 -4.18 -4.25
CA ILE A 72 -5.35 -5.46 -4.63
C ILE A 72 -5.42 -5.67 -6.14
N GLY A 73 -6.54 -5.34 -6.77
CA GLY A 73 -6.70 -5.42 -8.22
C GLY A 73 -5.70 -4.55 -8.95
N LEU A 74 -5.49 -3.33 -8.46
CA LEU A 74 -4.49 -2.42 -9.03
C LEU A 74 -3.08 -2.97 -8.86
N ALA A 75 -2.77 -3.49 -7.68
CA ALA A 75 -1.46 -4.07 -7.39
C ALA A 75 -1.14 -5.24 -8.34
N LEU A 76 -2.11 -6.10 -8.58
CA LEU A 76 -1.96 -7.22 -9.51
C LEU A 76 -1.76 -6.71 -10.95
N LYS A 77 -2.56 -5.74 -11.36
CA LYS A 77 -2.50 -5.17 -12.70
C LYS A 77 -1.14 -4.51 -12.98
N LYS A 78 -0.55 -3.88 -11.97
CA LYS A 78 0.71 -3.16 -12.11
C LYS A 78 1.94 -3.98 -11.74
N GLY A 79 1.78 -5.26 -11.45
CA GLY A 79 2.89 -6.15 -11.14
C GLY A 79 3.60 -5.82 -9.83
N VAL A 80 2.84 -5.41 -8.84
CA VAL A 80 3.38 -5.08 -7.51
C VAL A 80 3.71 -6.35 -6.75
N ASP A 81 4.90 -6.42 -6.16
CA ASP A 81 5.37 -7.57 -5.38
C ASP A 81 4.92 -7.51 -3.93
N ALA A 82 4.80 -6.29 -3.40
CA ALA A 82 4.51 -6.10 -1.98
C ALA A 82 3.70 -4.82 -1.77
N ILE A 83 2.94 -4.80 -0.68
CA ILE A 83 2.19 -3.62 -0.27
C ILE A 83 2.63 -3.24 1.12
N HIS A 84 3.01 -1.97 1.28
CA HIS A 84 3.33 -1.38 2.58
C HIS A 84 2.16 -0.51 3.00
N PRO A 85 1.43 -0.87 4.06
CA PRO A 85 0.23 -0.14 4.46
C PRO A 85 0.50 1.11 5.30
N GLY A 86 1.72 1.31 5.77
CA GLY A 86 2.03 2.39 6.69
C GLY A 86 1.32 2.23 8.02
N TYR A 87 0.85 3.33 8.57
CA TYR A 87 0.06 3.36 9.81
C TYR A 87 -1.38 3.76 9.50
N GLY A 88 -2.33 3.28 10.29
CA GLY A 88 -3.74 3.56 10.05
C GLY A 88 -4.28 2.86 8.81
N PHE A 89 -5.40 3.33 8.32
CA PHE A 89 -6.07 2.77 7.13
C PHE A 89 -6.13 1.23 7.19
N LEU A 90 -5.47 0.54 6.27
CA LEU A 90 -5.53 -0.93 6.19
C LEU A 90 -4.38 -1.62 6.92
N SER A 91 -3.52 -0.88 7.63
CA SER A 91 -2.33 -1.44 8.28
C SER A 91 -2.64 -2.54 9.29
N GLU A 92 -3.78 -2.47 9.96
CA GLU A 92 -4.21 -3.47 10.95
C GLU A 92 -5.47 -4.19 10.51
N ASN A 93 -5.71 -4.26 9.20
CA ASN A 93 -6.88 -4.95 8.65
C ASN A 93 -6.51 -6.38 8.26
N ALA A 94 -7.03 -7.34 9.03
CA ALA A 94 -6.72 -8.76 8.83
C ALA A 94 -7.21 -9.27 7.47
N GLU A 95 -8.36 -8.81 7.01
CA GLU A 95 -8.90 -9.20 5.70
C GLU A 95 -7.96 -8.75 4.58
N PHE A 96 -7.45 -7.53 4.66
CA PHE A 96 -6.52 -7.02 3.66
C PHE A 96 -5.23 -7.84 3.63
N ALA A 97 -4.68 -8.15 4.79
CA ALA A 97 -3.48 -8.97 4.90
C ALA A 97 -3.69 -10.36 4.28
N ARG A 98 -4.83 -10.99 4.55
CA ARG A 98 -5.14 -12.31 3.98
C ARG A 98 -5.33 -12.23 2.46
N LYS A 99 -6.02 -11.21 1.97
CA LYS A 99 -6.24 -11.05 0.52
C LYS A 99 -4.94 -10.76 -0.22
N CYS A 100 -4.02 -10.03 0.38
CA CYS A 100 -2.69 -9.85 -0.17
C CYS A 100 -1.99 -11.21 -0.33
N ALA A 101 -2.00 -12.01 0.73
CA ALA A 101 -1.38 -13.34 0.71
C ALA A 101 -1.99 -14.22 -0.37
N GLU A 102 -3.32 -14.24 -0.48
CA GLU A 102 -4.03 -15.02 -1.49
C GLU A 102 -3.67 -14.57 -2.91
N ALA A 103 -3.39 -13.29 -3.09
CA ALA A 103 -3.01 -12.73 -4.38
C ALA A 103 -1.52 -12.90 -4.69
N GLY A 104 -0.74 -13.48 -3.78
CA GLY A 104 0.69 -13.63 -3.94
C GLY A 104 1.47 -12.35 -3.72
N ILE A 105 0.87 -11.39 -3.03
CA ILE A 105 1.48 -10.09 -2.72
C ILE A 105 1.92 -10.11 -1.26
N VAL A 106 3.17 -9.72 -0.99
CA VAL A 106 3.67 -9.66 0.39
C VAL A 106 3.10 -8.45 1.09
N PHE A 107 2.47 -8.65 2.23
CA PHE A 107 1.99 -7.58 3.08
C PHE A 107 3.12 -7.22 4.06
N ILE A 108 3.62 -6.00 3.97
CA ILE A 108 4.73 -5.55 4.82
C ILE A 108 4.16 -5.00 6.12
N GLY A 109 3.92 -5.90 7.07
CA GLY A 109 3.31 -5.57 8.35
C GLY A 109 2.93 -6.85 9.09
N PRO A 110 2.14 -6.74 10.16
CA PRO A 110 1.68 -7.92 10.89
C PRO A 110 0.84 -8.83 10.00
N THR A 111 0.90 -10.14 10.23
CA THR A 111 0.04 -11.10 9.52
C THR A 111 -1.42 -10.91 9.97
N GLY A 112 -2.37 -11.41 9.17
CA GLY A 112 -3.79 -11.36 9.54
C GLY A 112 -4.07 -11.96 10.91
N ASP A 113 -3.43 -13.08 11.23
CA ASP A 113 -3.60 -13.74 12.52
C ASP A 113 -3.03 -12.91 13.67
N MET A 114 -1.88 -12.29 13.46
CA MET A 114 -1.28 -11.40 14.46
C MET A 114 -2.15 -10.18 14.72
N ILE A 115 -2.75 -9.63 13.67
CA ILE A 115 -3.64 -8.48 13.80
C ILE A 115 -4.89 -8.86 14.62
N ASP A 116 -5.50 -10.00 14.32
CA ASP A 116 -6.67 -10.48 15.06
C ASP A 116 -6.37 -10.68 16.53
N ASN A 117 -5.21 -11.23 16.85
CA ASN A 117 -4.79 -11.43 18.24
C ASN A 117 -4.53 -10.12 18.97
N LEU A 118 -3.97 -9.13 18.27
CA LEU A 118 -3.70 -7.81 18.87
C LEU A 118 -4.96 -6.97 19.02
N GLY A 119 -5.97 -7.22 18.20
CA GLY A 119 -7.22 -6.47 18.22
C GLY A 119 -8.15 -6.82 19.36
N ASP A 120 -7.84 -7.80 20.15
CA ASP A 120 -8.67 -8.24 21.28
C ASP A 120 -8.58 -7.30 22.49
#